data_39a2a9211470eba182841dddab3d83f4
#
_entry.id   39a2a9211470eba182841dddab3d83f4
#
_cell.length_a   1.000
_cell.length_b   1.000
_cell.length_c   1.000
_cell.angle_alpha   90.00
_cell.angle_beta   90.00
_cell.angle_gamma   90.00
#
_symmetry.space_group_name_H-M   'P 1'
#
loop_
_entity.id
_entity.type
_entity.pdbx_description
1 polymer ?
#
loop_
_entity_poly.entity_id
_entity_poly.type
_entity_poly.pdbx_seq_one_letter_code
_entity_poly.pdbx_strand_id
1 'polypeptide(L)'
;MYKRQILCIGETIEDRNSGLTENFLENQIKKGLEGVESLNGCIIAYEPIWAIGTGETADKDQIYQAHNFINSVLKKLFPESNNCHILYGGSVNTENAKDLIKIIGVDGFLIGGASLDKDSFASIINHVEKN
;
A
#
# COMPACT_ATOMS: atom_id res chain seq x y z
N MET A 1 -3.71 16.74 20.06
CA MET A 1 -2.51 16.29 19.29
C MET A 1 -3.00 15.56 18.05
N TYR A 2 -2.71 16.10 16.88
CA TYR A 2 -3.10 15.46 15.62
C TYR A 2 -2.01 14.46 15.21
N LYS A 3 -2.38 13.19 15.09
CA LYS A 3 -1.50 12.14 14.55
C LYS A 3 -2.00 11.79 13.15
N ARG A 4 -1.07 11.58 12.22
CA ARG A 4 -1.39 10.94 10.95
C ARG A 4 -1.35 9.44 11.16
N GLN A 5 -2.39 8.75 10.69
CA GLN A 5 -2.47 7.30 10.76
C GLN A 5 -2.13 6.69 9.42
N ILE A 6 -1.46 5.56 9.45
CA ILE A 6 -1.29 4.67 8.29
C ILE A 6 -2.04 3.39 8.64
N LEU A 7 -3.14 3.11 7.92
CA LEU A 7 -3.85 1.84 8.05
C LEU A 7 -3.19 0.83 7.11
N CYS A 8 -2.57 -0.20 7.69
CA CYS A 8 -1.96 -1.30 6.96
C CYS A 8 -2.99 -2.39 6.70
N ILE A 9 -3.13 -2.80 5.46
CA ILE A 9 -4.02 -3.86 5.00
C ILE A 9 -3.28 -4.79 4.04
N GLY A 10 -3.62 -6.06 4.03
CA GLY A 10 -3.02 -7.03 3.11
C GLY A 10 -3.55 -8.42 3.40
N GLU A 11 -3.62 -9.22 2.38
CA GLU A 11 -4.09 -10.60 2.41
C GLU A 11 -2.97 -11.60 2.66
N THR A 12 -3.35 -12.80 3.10
CA THR A 12 -2.44 -13.94 3.16
C THR A 12 -2.27 -14.59 1.79
N ILE A 13 -1.28 -15.48 1.66
CA ILE A 13 -1.08 -16.23 0.41
C ILE A 13 -2.25 -17.20 0.18
N GLU A 14 -2.86 -17.72 1.23
CA GLU A 14 -4.01 -18.61 1.16
C GLU A 14 -5.24 -17.87 0.63
N ASP A 15 -5.50 -16.65 1.10
CA ASP A 15 -6.60 -15.81 0.62
C ASP A 15 -6.42 -15.47 -0.86
N ARG A 16 -5.18 -15.14 -1.26
CA ARG A 16 -4.85 -14.85 -2.65
C ARG A 16 -5.07 -16.07 -3.54
N ASN A 17 -4.54 -17.22 -3.17
CA ASN A 17 -4.67 -18.46 -3.93
C ASN A 17 -6.12 -18.94 -4.03
N SER A 18 -6.95 -18.58 -3.06
CA SER A 18 -8.38 -18.87 -3.04
C SER A 18 -9.23 -17.85 -3.79
N GLY A 19 -8.63 -16.80 -4.38
CA GLY A 19 -9.35 -15.74 -5.08
C GLY A 19 -10.13 -14.79 -4.16
N LEU A 20 -9.80 -14.75 -2.87
CA LEU A 20 -10.50 -13.97 -1.85
C LEU A 20 -9.83 -12.62 -1.53
N THR A 21 -8.79 -12.23 -2.26
CA THR A 21 -8.03 -10.99 -2.04
C THR A 21 -8.93 -9.78 -1.88
N GLU A 22 -9.82 -9.53 -2.83
CA GLU A 22 -10.69 -8.35 -2.82
C GLU A 22 -11.64 -8.35 -1.62
N ASN A 23 -12.28 -9.49 -1.34
CA ASN A 23 -13.15 -9.62 -0.18
C ASN A 23 -12.42 -9.37 1.14
N PHE A 24 -11.19 -9.86 1.24
CA PHE A 24 -10.37 -9.68 2.44
C PHE A 24 -9.97 -8.21 2.62
N LEU A 25 -9.48 -7.57 1.57
CA LEU A 25 -9.10 -6.15 1.59
C LEU A 25 -10.31 -5.23 1.90
N GLU A 26 -11.46 -5.47 1.27
CA GLU A 26 -12.68 -4.70 1.54
C GLU A 26 -13.11 -4.80 3.00
N ASN A 27 -13.07 -6.01 3.59
CA ASN A 27 -13.40 -6.22 4.99
C ASN A 27 -12.41 -5.52 5.94
N GLN A 28 -11.11 -5.55 5.63
CA GLN A 28 -10.10 -4.82 6.43
C GLN A 28 -10.32 -3.31 6.37
N ILE A 29 -10.62 -2.75 5.19
CA ILE A 29 -10.92 -1.32 5.02
C ILE A 29 -12.16 -0.94 5.83
N LYS A 30 -13.27 -1.68 5.68
CA LYS A 30 -14.51 -1.39 6.39
C LYS A 30 -14.34 -1.43 7.91
N LYS A 31 -13.63 -2.43 8.43
CA LYS A 31 -13.38 -2.56 9.87
C LYS A 31 -12.39 -1.51 10.37
N GLY A 32 -11.31 -1.28 9.62
CA GLY A 32 -10.25 -0.34 10.02
C GLY A 32 -10.70 1.13 9.99
N LEU A 33 -11.69 1.45 9.17
CA LEU A 33 -12.24 2.80 9.02
C LEU A 33 -13.64 2.93 9.65
N GLU A 34 -14.08 1.98 10.46
CA GLU A 34 -15.36 2.07 11.16
C GLU A 34 -15.40 3.30 12.09
N GLY A 35 -16.42 4.14 11.92
CA GLY A 35 -16.55 5.40 12.70
C GLY A 35 -15.67 6.55 12.22
N VAL A 36 -14.90 6.36 11.13
CA VAL A 36 -14.14 7.46 10.50
C VAL A 36 -15.07 8.26 9.60
N GLU A 37 -15.16 9.56 9.82
CA GLU A 37 -16.02 10.46 9.02
C GLU A 37 -15.34 10.99 7.76
N SER A 38 -14.01 11.09 7.75
CA SER A 38 -13.23 11.62 6.65
C SER A 38 -11.85 10.97 6.56
N LEU A 39 -11.36 10.77 5.33
CA LEU A 39 -10.01 10.26 5.06
C LEU A 39 -8.93 11.35 5.13
N ASN A 40 -9.27 12.58 5.49
CA ASN A 40 -8.29 13.66 5.60
C ASN A 40 -7.20 13.33 6.62
N GLY A 41 -5.95 13.23 6.13
CA GLY A 41 -4.79 12.85 6.95
C GLY A 41 -4.62 11.35 7.17
N CYS A 42 -5.50 10.51 6.63
CA CYS A 42 -5.32 9.07 6.59
C CYS A 42 -4.46 8.66 5.38
N ILE A 43 -3.68 7.61 5.58
CA ILE A 43 -2.91 6.94 4.54
C ILE A 43 -3.24 5.45 4.63
N ILE A 44 -3.37 4.78 3.50
CA ILE A 44 -3.50 3.32 3.45
C ILE A 44 -2.17 2.73 2.98
N ALA A 45 -1.71 1.67 3.59
CA ALA A 45 -0.58 0.89 3.10
C ALA A 45 -1.05 -0.53 2.73
N TYR A 46 -0.86 -0.89 1.47
CA TYR A 46 -1.08 -2.26 1.01
C TYR A 46 0.17 -3.09 1.25
N GLU A 47 0.05 -4.01 2.18
CA GLU A 47 1.12 -4.90 2.63
C GLU A 47 0.69 -6.36 2.44
N PRO A 48 0.84 -6.95 1.24
CA PRO A 48 0.57 -8.37 1.07
C PRO A 48 1.46 -9.17 2.04
N ILE A 49 0.85 -9.88 3.00
CA ILE A 49 1.56 -10.49 4.15
C ILE A 49 2.66 -11.45 3.67
N TRP A 50 2.41 -12.16 2.58
CA TRP A 50 3.34 -13.10 1.97
C TRP A 50 4.57 -12.45 1.31
N ALA A 51 4.53 -11.14 1.08
CA ALA A 51 5.62 -10.36 0.47
C ALA A 51 6.35 -9.44 1.48
N ILE A 52 6.04 -9.54 2.79
CA ILE A 52 6.69 -8.73 3.83
C ILE A 52 7.94 -9.44 4.32
N GLY A 53 9.12 -8.84 4.11
CA GLY A 53 10.38 -9.35 4.68
C GLY A 53 10.84 -10.73 4.18
N THR A 54 10.16 -11.28 3.18
CA THR A 54 10.48 -12.61 2.61
C THR A 54 11.46 -12.54 1.44
N GLY A 55 11.67 -11.34 0.88
CA GLY A 55 12.37 -11.15 -0.39
C GLY A 55 11.46 -11.40 -1.60
N GLU A 56 10.27 -11.95 -1.40
CA GLU A 56 9.27 -12.06 -2.44
C GLU A 56 8.62 -10.71 -2.66
N THR A 57 8.31 -10.41 -3.91
CA THR A 57 7.62 -9.17 -4.31
C THR A 57 6.39 -9.57 -5.11
N ALA A 58 5.25 -8.94 -4.80
CA ALA A 58 4.10 -9.06 -5.67
C ALA A 58 4.47 -8.55 -7.08
N ASP A 59 3.95 -9.20 -8.12
CA ASP A 59 4.17 -8.72 -9.47
C ASP A 59 3.41 -7.40 -9.73
N LYS A 60 3.77 -6.70 -10.82
CA LYS A 60 3.22 -5.38 -11.14
C LYS A 60 1.71 -5.40 -11.33
N ASP A 61 1.17 -6.46 -11.90
CA ASP A 61 -0.27 -6.61 -12.15
C ASP A 61 -1.02 -6.84 -10.84
N GLN A 62 -0.46 -7.66 -9.95
CA GLN A 62 -1.03 -7.89 -8.61
C GLN A 62 -1.08 -6.61 -7.79
N ILE A 63 0.00 -5.81 -7.81
CA ILE A 63 0.06 -4.53 -7.12
C ILE A 63 -0.95 -3.56 -7.71
N TYR A 64 -0.98 -3.41 -9.03
CA TYR A 64 -1.94 -2.55 -9.73
C TYR A 64 -3.39 -2.91 -9.39
N GLN A 65 -3.75 -4.19 -9.49
CA GLN A 65 -5.11 -4.66 -9.19
C GLN A 65 -5.51 -4.35 -7.74
N ALA A 66 -4.63 -4.65 -6.77
CA ALA A 66 -4.91 -4.39 -5.36
C ALA A 66 -5.06 -2.89 -5.09
N HIS A 67 -4.15 -2.04 -5.57
CA HIS A 67 -4.21 -0.59 -5.39
C HIS A 67 -5.46 0.01 -6.04
N ASN A 68 -5.80 -0.41 -7.26
CA ASN A 68 -6.99 0.05 -7.95
C ASN A 68 -8.28 -0.37 -7.22
N PHE A 69 -8.33 -1.61 -6.72
CA PHE A 69 -9.45 -2.10 -5.92
C PHE A 69 -9.60 -1.30 -4.62
N ILE A 70 -8.53 -1.13 -3.85
CA ILE A 70 -8.52 -0.32 -2.62
C ILE A 70 -9.06 1.08 -2.90
N ASN A 71 -8.56 1.75 -3.94
CA ASN A 71 -9.00 3.09 -4.33
C ASN A 71 -10.52 3.11 -4.65
N SER A 72 -11.03 2.09 -5.33
CA SER A 72 -12.45 1.99 -5.65
C SER A 72 -13.33 1.84 -4.41
N VAL A 73 -12.89 1.03 -3.43
CA VAL A 73 -13.58 0.86 -2.15
C VAL A 73 -13.58 2.15 -1.34
N LEU A 74 -12.42 2.84 -1.26
CA LEU A 74 -12.32 4.12 -0.55
C LEU A 74 -13.22 5.19 -1.15
N LYS A 75 -13.27 5.32 -2.49
CA LYS A 75 -14.17 6.25 -3.18
C LYS A 75 -15.65 5.94 -2.95
N LYS A 76 -16.01 4.67 -2.84
CA LYS A 76 -17.37 4.24 -2.56
C LYS A 76 -17.78 4.57 -1.13
N LEU A 77 -16.89 4.37 -0.15
CA LEU A 77 -17.17 4.60 1.26
C LEU A 77 -17.09 6.09 1.64
N PHE A 78 -16.21 6.84 0.99
CA PHE A 78 -15.91 8.24 1.29
C PHE A 78 -15.93 9.12 0.03
N PRO A 79 -17.10 9.28 -0.63
CA PRO A 79 -17.19 9.98 -1.91
C PRO A 79 -16.79 11.46 -1.82
N GLU A 80 -16.96 12.07 -0.65
CA GLU A 80 -16.63 13.50 -0.41
C GLU A 80 -15.18 13.70 0.08
N SER A 81 -14.43 12.63 0.33
CA SER A 81 -13.04 12.75 0.78
C SER A 81 -12.11 13.00 -0.40
N ASN A 82 -11.18 13.93 -0.20
CA ASN A 82 -10.05 14.12 -1.10
C ASN A 82 -9.17 12.86 -1.14
N ASN A 83 -8.36 12.73 -2.17
CA ASN A 83 -7.52 11.56 -2.41
C ASN A 83 -6.75 11.13 -1.16
N CYS A 84 -7.00 9.90 -0.71
CA CYS A 84 -6.19 9.22 0.27
C CYS A 84 -5.00 8.57 -0.46
N HIS A 85 -3.77 8.79 0.03
CA HIS A 85 -2.60 8.14 -0.54
C HIS A 85 -2.58 6.66 -0.21
N ILE A 86 -2.24 5.84 -1.21
CA ILE A 86 -2.12 4.39 -1.07
C ILE A 86 -0.67 4.01 -1.32
N LEU A 87 0.01 3.56 -0.26
CA LEU A 87 1.40 3.12 -0.29
C LEU A 87 1.49 1.63 -0.58
N TYR A 88 2.56 1.22 -1.26
CA TYR A 88 2.94 -0.18 -1.33
C TYR A 88 3.95 -0.50 -0.21
N GLY A 89 3.67 -1.53 0.58
CA GLY A 89 4.46 -1.93 1.75
C GLY A 89 4.99 -3.36 1.69
N GLY A 90 5.00 -4.00 0.53
CA GLY A 90 5.72 -5.26 0.35
C GLY A 90 7.24 -5.04 0.27
N SER A 91 7.98 -6.03 -0.22
CA SER A 91 9.45 -5.92 -0.34
C SER A 91 9.84 -4.83 -1.35
N VAL A 92 10.33 -3.71 -0.82
CA VAL A 92 10.89 -2.58 -1.60
C VAL A 92 12.37 -2.47 -1.32
N ASN A 93 13.17 -2.34 -2.38
CA ASN A 93 14.61 -2.16 -2.33
C ASN A 93 15.11 -1.19 -3.40
N THR A 94 16.42 -0.95 -3.45
CA THR A 94 17.04 -0.03 -4.40
C THR A 94 16.89 -0.44 -5.87
N GLU A 95 16.71 -1.74 -6.15
CA GLU A 95 16.61 -2.26 -7.50
C GLU A 95 15.20 -2.15 -8.06
N ASN A 96 14.16 -2.37 -7.22
CA ASN A 96 12.78 -2.42 -7.67
C ASN A 96 12.00 -1.12 -7.47
N ALA A 97 12.41 -0.23 -6.57
CA ALA A 97 11.68 0.99 -6.21
C ALA A 97 11.35 1.87 -7.43
N LYS A 98 12.30 2.03 -8.36
CA LYS A 98 12.13 2.83 -9.58
C LYS A 98 10.99 2.33 -10.47
N ASP A 99 10.79 1.03 -10.50
CA ASP A 99 9.75 0.41 -11.33
C ASP A 99 8.41 0.33 -10.60
N LEU A 100 8.45 0.07 -9.29
CA LEU A 100 7.25 -0.01 -8.47
C LEU A 100 6.53 1.33 -8.36
N ILE A 101 7.26 2.45 -8.24
CA ILE A 101 6.64 3.78 -8.15
C ILE A 101 5.90 4.22 -9.42
N LYS A 102 6.18 3.58 -10.56
CA LYS A 102 5.51 3.85 -11.83
C LYS A 102 4.18 3.11 -11.99
N ILE A 103 3.89 2.19 -11.09
CA ILE A 103 2.61 1.46 -11.12
C ILE A 103 1.49 2.44 -10.77
N ILE A 104 0.50 2.53 -11.64
CA ILE A 104 -0.66 3.42 -11.44
C ILE A 104 -1.36 3.05 -10.13
N GLY A 105 -1.58 4.05 -9.27
CA GLY A 105 -2.22 3.88 -7.96
C GLY A 105 -1.23 3.66 -6.82
N VAL A 106 0.07 3.53 -7.08
CA VAL A 106 1.11 3.54 -6.05
C VAL A 106 1.57 4.98 -5.81
N ASP A 107 1.19 5.56 -4.67
CA ASP A 107 1.53 6.95 -4.32
C ASP A 107 2.86 7.06 -3.56
N GLY A 108 3.44 5.95 -3.17
CA GLY A 108 4.69 5.88 -2.40
C GLY A 108 4.88 4.52 -1.77
N PHE A 109 5.78 4.45 -0.79
CA PHE A 109 6.17 3.21 -0.14
C PHE A 109 6.11 3.28 1.38
N LEU A 110 5.78 2.16 2.01
CA LEU A 110 6.07 1.90 3.41
C LEU A 110 7.22 0.90 3.48
N ILE A 111 8.40 1.36 3.90
CA ILE A 111 9.66 0.62 3.75
C ILE A 111 10.09 0.04 5.10
N GLY A 112 10.30 -1.28 5.13
CA GLY A 112 10.83 -2.00 6.29
C GLY A 112 12.37 -2.07 6.30
N GLY A 113 12.93 -3.26 6.07
CA GLY A 113 14.37 -3.53 6.21
C GLY A 113 15.30 -2.59 5.45
N ALA A 114 14.94 -2.18 4.24
CA ALA A 114 15.77 -1.25 3.45
C ALA A 114 15.88 0.16 4.07
N SER A 115 15.00 0.52 5.00
CA SER A 115 15.07 1.80 5.73
C SER A 115 16.11 1.80 6.86
N LEU A 116 16.65 0.65 7.22
CA LEU A 116 17.68 0.52 8.26
C LEU A 116 19.08 0.90 7.77
N ASP A 117 19.28 0.92 6.46
CA ASP A 117 20.51 1.38 5.82
C ASP A 117 20.29 2.74 5.15
N LYS A 118 21.07 3.73 5.56
CA LYS A 118 20.88 5.12 5.10
C LYS A 118 21.07 5.30 3.60
N ASP A 119 22.00 4.58 3.00
CA ASP A 119 22.33 4.74 1.59
C ASP A 119 21.26 4.07 0.71
N SER A 120 20.76 2.91 1.14
CA SER A 120 19.62 2.23 0.52
C SER A 120 18.37 3.10 0.59
N PHE A 121 18.04 3.64 1.77
CA PHE A 121 16.88 4.47 1.95
C PHE A 121 16.94 5.76 1.12
N ALA A 122 18.09 6.46 1.13
CA ALA A 122 18.32 7.65 0.30
C ALA A 122 18.20 7.34 -1.21
N SER A 123 18.71 6.19 -1.65
CA SER A 123 18.58 5.75 -3.04
C SER A 123 17.11 5.55 -3.44
N ILE A 124 16.31 4.93 -2.58
CA ILE A 124 14.87 4.73 -2.83
C ILE A 124 14.16 6.09 -2.92
N ILE A 125 14.43 7.03 -2.00
CA ILE A 125 13.86 8.39 -2.04
C ILE A 125 14.19 9.08 -3.37
N ASN A 126 15.45 9.03 -3.81
CA ASN A 126 15.85 9.62 -5.09
C ASN A 126 15.15 9.01 -6.31
N HIS A 127 14.77 7.73 -6.24
CA HIS A 127 13.99 7.09 -7.30
C HIS A 127 12.53 7.56 -7.33
N VAL A 128 11.95 7.86 -6.17
CA VAL A 128 10.57 8.37 -6.06
C VAL A 128 10.49 9.83 -6.51
N GLU A 129 11.42 10.69 -6.10
CA GLU A 129 11.42 12.12 -6.43
C GLU A 129 11.61 12.42 -7.93
N LYS A 130 12.24 11.52 -8.67
CA LYS A 130 12.53 11.70 -10.10
C LYS A 130 11.40 11.22 -11.03
N ASN A 131 10.32 10.72 -10.49
CA ASN A 131 9.15 10.26 -11.22
C ASN A 131 7.92 11.10 -10.89
#